data_45bc5770776eb9d90c7b2dfa26b5ea6d
#
_entry.id   45bc5770776eb9d90c7b2dfa26b5ea6d
#
_cell.length_a   1.000
_cell.length_b   1.000
_cell.length_c   1.000
_cell.angle_alpha   90.00
_cell.angle_beta   90.00
_cell.angle_gamma   90.00
#
_symmetry.space_group_name_H-M   'P 1'
#
loop_
_entity.id
_entity.type
_entity.pdbx_description
1 polymer ?
#
loop_
_entity_poly.entity_id
_entity_poly.type
_entity_poly.pdbx_seq_one_letter_code
_entity_poly.pdbx_strand_id
1 'polypeptide(L)'
;MEVTTDKFVKDAAAASLVRSRTAIEAAKPEGRFVVEHWRNGKRINEFHFDNAVTTEGKNEGLNNIFKGVAGLSSWYLGLISSTGYTALAVTDTYAGINLAANGWTEFAGYTDNLNAGSATTRPVWNAGTVSAASLTSSSVSIFDITAAGTVKGLFAVAGTNAQTKSNAASGNTLWATALFSAGDVTVAIGDQLKVTYTVTMAS
;
A
#
# COMPACT_ATOMS: atom_id res chain seq x y z
N MET A 1 -50.33 -1.44 -69.23
CA MET A 1 -50.42 -1.83 -67.82
C MET A 1 -49.00 -1.98 -67.31
N GLU A 2 -48.48 -0.91 -66.76
CA GLU A 2 -47.10 -0.79 -66.34
C GLU A 2 -46.97 -1.18 -64.89
N VAL A 3 -46.15 -2.18 -64.57
CA VAL A 3 -45.91 -2.64 -63.20
C VAL A 3 -44.69 -1.86 -62.66
N THR A 4 -44.97 -0.91 -61.84
CA THR A 4 -43.94 -0.20 -61.03
C THR A 4 -43.43 -1.12 -59.96
N THR A 5 -42.16 -1.53 -60.12
CA THR A 5 -41.40 -2.22 -59.04
C THR A 5 -40.96 -1.22 -57.98
N ASP A 6 -41.57 -1.28 -56.81
CA ASP A 6 -41.14 -0.55 -55.62
C ASP A 6 -39.78 -1.02 -55.17
N LYS A 7 -38.81 -0.12 -55.24
CA LYS A 7 -37.45 -0.31 -54.74
C LYS A 7 -37.45 -0.11 -53.24
N PHE A 8 -37.49 -1.19 -52.48
CA PHE A 8 -37.19 -1.10 -51.04
C PHE A 8 -35.74 -0.68 -50.83
N VAL A 9 -35.55 0.57 -50.47
CA VAL A 9 -34.27 1.06 -49.95
C VAL A 9 -34.12 0.47 -48.56
N LYS A 10 -33.25 -0.52 -48.40
CA LYS A 10 -32.80 -0.98 -47.09
C LYS A 10 -31.90 0.10 -46.50
N ASP A 11 -32.46 0.90 -45.61
CA ASP A 11 -31.67 1.78 -44.73
C ASP A 11 -30.91 0.89 -43.76
N ALA A 12 -29.70 0.51 -44.12
CA ALA A 12 -28.77 -0.13 -43.22
C ALA A 12 -28.11 0.96 -42.37
N ALA A 13 -28.80 1.34 -41.30
CA ALA A 13 -28.15 2.08 -40.22
C ALA A 13 -27.11 1.18 -39.57
N ALA A 14 -25.90 1.17 -40.09
CA ALA A 14 -24.76 0.59 -39.44
C ALA A 14 -24.38 1.51 -38.25
N ALA A 15 -25.00 1.30 -37.09
CA ALA A 15 -24.52 1.84 -35.86
C ALA A 15 -23.16 1.16 -35.56
N SER A 16 -22.07 1.78 -36.04
CA SER A 16 -20.74 1.38 -35.63
C SER A 16 -20.59 1.78 -34.16
N LEU A 17 -20.74 0.83 -33.26
CA LEU A 17 -20.36 0.97 -31.88
C LEU A 17 -18.82 1.05 -31.87
N VAL A 18 -18.29 2.26 -32.06
CA VAL A 18 -16.87 2.51 -31.82
C VAL A 18 -16.69 2.40 -30.30
N ARG A 19 -16.39 1.21 -29.81
CA ARG A 19 -15.81 1.04 -28.51
C ARG A 19 -14.44 1.70 -28.58
N SER A 20 -14.35 2.92 -28.07
CA SER A 20 -13.07 3.52 -27.77
C SER A 20 -12.31 2.54 -26.86
N ARG A 21 -11.27 1.89 -27.39
CA ARG A 21 -10.40 1.00 -26.64
C ARG A 21 -9.48 1.75 -25.67
N THR A 22 -9.67 3.06 -25.51
CA THR A 22 -8.83 3.94 -24.71
C THR A 22 -9.29 4.13 -23.26
N ALA A 23 -10.30 3.42 -22.80
CA ALA A 23 -10.72 3.49 -21.40
C ALA A 23 -11.29 2.16 -20.91
N ILE A 24 -10.46 1.10 -20.92
CA ILE A 24 -10.57 0.13 -19.84
C ILE A 24 -9.67 0.68 -18.74
N GLU A 25 -10.12 1.70 -18.05
CA GLU A 25 -9.57 2.10 -16.78
C GLU A 25 -9.92 0.97 -15.81
N ALA A 26 -8.97 0.04 -15.67
CA ALA A 26 -9.09 -0.99 -14.65
C ALA A 26 -8.96 -0.28 -13.30
N ALA A 27 -10.02 -0.27 -12.50
CA ALA A 27 -9.99 0.22 -11.13
C ALA A 27 -8.82 -0.46 -10.41
N LYS A 28 -7.75 0.30 -10.13
CA LYS A 28 -6.50 -0.20 -9.57
C LYS A 28 -6.29 0.42 -8.20
N PRO A 29 -6.11 -0.39 -7.15
CA PRO A 29 -5.72 0.17 -5.87
C PRO A 29 -4.29 0.70 -5.98
N GLU A 30 -4.14 1.97 -5.70
CA GLU A 30 -2.87 2.69 -5.62
C GLU A 30 -2.71 3.23 -4.21
N GLY A 31 -1.48 3.46 -3.78
CA GLY A 31 -1.25 4.06 -2.49
C GLY A 31 -0.05 4.97 -2.52
N ARG A 32 -0.04 5.95 -1.63
CA ARG A 32 1.00 6.96 -1.51
C ARG A 32 1.38 7.15 -0.05
N PHE A 33 2.67 7.14 0.20
CA PHE A 33 3.24 7.52 1.49
C PHE A 33 3.77 8.95 1.46
N VAL A 34 3.51 9.67 2.54
CA VAL A 34 4.21 10.90 2.90
C VAL A 34 4.92 10.63 4.21
N VAL A 35 6.24 10.81 4.22
CA VAL A 35 7.08 10.53 5.38
C VAL A 35 7.87 11.78 5.74
N GLU A 36 7.66 12.29 6.93
CA GLU A 36 8.47 13.35 7.51
C GLU A 36 9.55 12.73 8.41
N HIS A 37 10.81 13.09 8.17
CA HIS A 37 11.94 12.72 9.02
C HIS A 37 12.27 13.86 10.00
N TRP A 38 12.16 13.58 11.27
CA TRP A 38 12.37 14.53 12.35
C TRP A 38 13.60 14.15 13.18
N ARG A 39 14.42 15.14 13.53
CA ARG A 39 15.57 14.99 14.40
C ARG A 39 15.63 16.16 15.37
N ASN A 40 15.77 15.89 16.67
CA ASN A 40 15.82 16.92 17.73
C ASN A 40 14.63 17.89 17.64
N GLY A 41 13.42 17.40 17.39
CA GLY A 41 12.20 18.19 17.29
C GLY A 41 12.08 19.06 16.02
N LYS A 42 12.98 18.92 15.05
CA LYS A 42 12.94 19.64 13.76
C LYS A 42 12.74 18.66 12.62
N ARG A 43 11.87 18.98 11.66
CA ARG A 43 11.75 18.25 10.41
C ARG A 43 12.99 18.54 9.56
N ILE A 44 13.76 17.50 9.26
CA ILE A 44 14.98 17.59 8.46
C ILE A 44 14.79 17.14 7.01
N ASN A 45 13.74 16.32 6.76
CA ASN A 45 13.38 15.89 5.40
C ASN A 45 11.91 15.53 5.30
N GLU A 46 11.40 15.46 4.06
CA GLU A 46 10.07 14.99 3.71
C GLU A 46 10.14 14.20 2.40
N PHE A 47 9.50 13.03 2.36
CA PHE A 47 9.50 12.14 1.21
C PHE A 47 8.07 11.85 0.77
N HIS A 48 7.84 11.86 -0.55
CA HIS A 48 6.59 11.49 -1.18
C HIS A 48 6.87 10.39 -2.19
N PHE A 49 6.21 9.25 -2.06
CA PHE A 49 6.41 8.13 -2.98
C PHE A 49 5.21 7.20 -3.01
N ASP A 50 5.02 6.58 -4.17
CA ASP A 50 3.92 5.66 -4.41
C ASP A 50 4.34 4.24 -4.01
N ASN A 51 3.36 3.40 -3.68
CA ASN A 51 3.58 2.00 -3.35
C ASN A 51 3.14 1.07 -4.48
N ALA A 52 3.61 -0.16 -4.42
CA ALA A 52 3.06 -1.27 -5.15
C ALA A 52 2.18 -2.12 -4.24
N VAL A 53 0.91 -2.30 -4.60
CA VAL A 53 0.04 -3.25 -3.91
C VAL A 53 0.43 -4.66 -4.33
N THR A 54 0.70 -5.53 -3.34
CA THR A 54 1.12 -6.92 -3.58
C THR A 54 0.00 -7.77 -4.15
N THR A 55 0.33 -8.95 -4.68
CA THR A 55 -0.67 -9.93 -5.10
C THR A 55 -1.52 -10.41 -3.91
N GLU A 56 -0.89 -10.59 -2.74
CA GLU A 56 -1.57 -10.95 -1.50
C GLU A 56 -2.59 -9.88 -1.10
N GLY A 57 -2.21 -8.60 -1.14
CA GLY A 57 -3.10 -7.47 -0.86
C GLY A 57 -4.26 -7.34 -1.85
N LYS A 58 -4.01 -7.55 -3.15
CA LYS A 58 -5.06 -7.56 -4.17
C LYS A 58 -6.07 -8.68 -3.94
N ASN A 59 -5.59 -9.88 -3.59
CA ASN A 59 -6.45 -11.03 -3.30
C ASN A 59 -7.33 -10.75 -2.07
N GLU A 60 -6.78 -10.12 -1.03
CA GLU A 60 -7.54 -9.71 0.15
C GLU A 60 -8.64 -8.71 -0.22
N GLY A 61 -8.31 -7.67 -1.01
CA GLY A 61 -9.29 -6.72 -1.52
C GLY A 61 -10.43 -7.39 -2.32
N LEU A 62 -10.11 -8.34 -3.19
CA LEU A 62 -11.11 -9.10 -3.96
C LEU A 62 -11.99 -9.98 -3.08
N ASN A 63 -11.42 -10.63 -2.05
CA ASN A 63 -12.17 -11.43 -1.10
C ASN A 63 -13.18 -10.57 -0.33
N ASN A 64 -12.78 -9.39 0.11
CA ASN A 64 -13.65 -8.46 0.84
C ASN A 64 -14.78 -7.93 -0.04
N ILE A 65 -14.46 -7.46 -1.25
CA ILE A 65 -15.43 -6.82 -2.15
C ILE A 65 -16.43 -7.84 -2.74
N PHE A 66 -15.94 -8.98 -3.22
CA PHE A 66 -16.76 -9.88 -4.02
C PHE A 66 -17.26 -11.13 -3.27
N LYS A 67 -16.57 -11.56 -2.21
CA LYS A 67 -16.98 -12.72 -1.42
C LYS A 67 -17.62 -12.37 -0.09
N GLY A 68 -17.63 -11.09 0.31
CA GLY A 68 -18.18 -10.67 1.60
C GLY A 68 -17.41 -11.27 2.79
N VAL A 69 -16.17 -11.68 2.58
CA VAL A 69 -15.31 -12.11 3.69
C VAL A 69 -15.03 -10.88 4.56
N ALA A 70 -15.22 -11.02 5.87
CA ALA A 70 -14.94 -9.91 6.80
C ALA A 70 -13.51 -9.42 6.60
N GLY A 71 -13.36 -8.13 6.29
CA GLY A 71 -12.07 -7.50 6.03
C GLY A 71 -11.18 -7.51 7.26
N LEU A 72 -9.89 -7.43 7.02
CA LEU A 72 -8.89 -7.25 8.08
C LEU A 72 -9.12 -5.89 8.73
N SER A 73 -9.42 -5.88 10.03
CA SER A 73 -9.83 -4.67 10.75
C SER A 73 -8.66 -3.83 11.28
N SER A 74 -7.47 -4.41 11.36
CA SER A 74 -6.30 -3.77 11.96
C SER A 74 -5.17 -3.68 10.95
N TRP A 75 -4.68 -2.46 10.75
CA TRP A 75 -3.67 -2.11 9.76
C TRP A 75 -2.46 -1.49 10.43
N TYR A 76 -1.28 -1.85 9.98
CA TYR A 76 -0.01 -1.42 10.56
C TYR A 76 1.00 -1.09 9.47
N LEU A 77 1.95 -0.22 9.82
CA LEU A 77 3.05 0.15 8.96
C LEU A 77 4.37 -0.38 9.52
N GLY A 78 5.29 -0.76 8.65
CA GLY A 78 6.63 -1.18 9.01
C GLY A 78 7.69 -0.56 8.11
N LEU A 79 8.95 -0.63 8.54
CA LEU A 79 10.10 -0.07 7.82
C LEU A 79 10.91 -1.20 7.18
N ILE A 80 11.34 -1.01 5.92
CA ILE A 80 12.18 -1.95 5.18
C ILE A 80 13.65 -1.63 5.49
N SER A 81 14.41 -2.64 5.95
CA SER A 81 15.84 -2.52 6.22
C SER A 81 16.65 -2.47 4.92
N SER A 82 17.78 -1.76 4.93
CA SER A 82 18.80 -1.89 3.88
C SER A 82 19.63 -3.16 4.04
N THR A 83 19.68 -3.72 5.24
CA THR A 83 20.46 -4.93 5.52
C THR A 83 19.80 -6.15 4.89
N GLY A 84 20.55 -6.86 4.04
CA GLY A 84 20.06 -8.06 3.35
C GLY A 84 19.02 -7.78 2.25
N TYR A 85 18.82 -6.51 1.89
CA TYR A 85 17.89 -6.12 0.83
C TYR A 85 18.44 -6.52 -0.55
N THR A 86 17.61 -7.18 -1.35
CA THR A 86 17.89 -7.49 -2.75
C THR A 86 16.91 -6.80 -3.70
N ALA A 87 15.60 -7.01 -3.51
CA ALA A 87 14.54 -6.39 -4.32
C ALA A 87 13.19 -6.45 -3.60
N LEU A 88 12.23 -5.63 -4.01
CA LEU A 88 10.80 -5.81 -3.75
C LEU A 88 10.15 -6.53 -4.93
N ALA A 89 9.19 -7.40 -4.65
CA ALA A 89 8.39 -8.06 -5.66
C ALA A 89 6.89 -7.96 -5.32
N VAL A 90 6.05 -7.87 -6.35
CA VAL A 90 4.58 -7.89 -6.16
C VAL A 90 4.09 -9.22 -5.60
N THR A 91 4.90 -10.26 -5.67
CA THR A 91 4.66 -11.60 -5.11
C THR A 91 5.11 -11.75 -3.67
N ASP A 92 5.71 -10.72 -3.07
CA ASP A 92 6.07 -10.73 -1.66
C ASP A 92 4.84 -10.96 -0.78
N THR A 93 5.04 -11.69 0.32
CA THR A 93 3.96 -12.09 1.24
C THR A 93 4.29 -11.69 2.68
N TYR A 94 3.25 -11.62 3.51
CA TYR A 94 3.42 -11.38 4.94
C TYR A 94 4.32 -12.43 5.60
N ALA A 95 4.12 -13.69 5.28
CA ALA A 95 4.92 -14.79 5.81
C ALA A 95 6.40 -14.71 5.38
N GLY A 96 6.70 -14.03 4.29
CA GLY A 96 8.06 -13.83 3.79
C GLY A 96 8.82 -12.67 4.44
N ILE A 97 8.16 -11.80 5.22
CA ILE A 97 8.84 -10.73 5.96
C ILE A 97 9.87 -11.36 6.92
N ASN A 98 11.11 -10.84 6.93
CA ASN A 98 12.24 -11.37 7.69
C ASN A 98 12.71 -12.78 7.28
N LEU A 99 12.23 -13.31 6.15
CA LEU A 99 12.72 -14.52 5.54
C LEU A 99 13.39 -14.21 4.20
N ALA A 100 14.30 -15.08 3.78
CA ALA A 100 14.96 -14.95 2.47
C ALA A 100 13.98 -14.96 1.29
N ALA A 101 12.75 -15.44 1.50
CA ALA A 101 11.73 -15.55 0.45
C ALA A 101 11.31 -14.21 -0.15
N ASN A 102 11.23 -13.12 0.65
CA ASN A 102 10.90 -11.79 0.12
C ASN A 102 12.13 -11.02 -0.38
N GLY A 103 13.36 -11.48 -0.09
CA GLY A 103 14.57 -10.74 -0.45
C GLY A 103 14.78 -9.44 0.33
N TRP A 104 14.07 -9.25 1.45
CA TRP A 104 14.22 -8.12 2.35
C TRP A 104 13.75 -8.46 3.77
N THR A 105 14.16 -7.62 4.72
CA THR A 105 13.78 -7.76 6.13
C THR A 105 13.23 -6.46 6.67
N GLU A 106 12.51 -6.54 7.78
CA GLU A 106 12.04 -5.37 8.51
C GLU A 106 13.19 -4.73 9.30
N PHE A 107 13.29 -3.40 9.22
CA PHE A 107 14.11 -2.64 10.14
C PHE A 107 13.38 -2.56 11.49
N ALA A 108 13.83 -3.33 12.46
CA ALA A 108 13.17 -3.45 13.76
C ALA A 108 13.63 -2.41 14.81
N GLY A 109 14.56 -1.52 14.46
CA GLY A 109 15.17 -0.53 15.35
C GLY A 109 14.28 0.69 15.65
N TYR A 110 13.01 0.46 15.96
CA TYR A 110 12.04 1.50 16.31
C TYR A 110 11.04 1.01 17.36
N THR A 111 10.35 1.96 18.00
CA THR A 111 9.17 1.70 18.83
C THR A 111 7.95 2.41 18.22
N ASP A 112 6.77 1.88 18.51
CA ASP A 112 5.50 2.52 18.17
C ASP A 112 5.18 3.61 19.22
N ASN A 113 5.19 4.86 18.80
CA ASN A 113 4.93 6.00 19.68
C ASN A 113 3.53 5.95 20.32
N LEU A 114 2.53 5.46 19.60
CA LEU A 114 1.14 5.45 20.08
C LEU A 114 0.84 4.33 21.08
N ASN A 115 1.63 3.25 21.09
CA ASN A 115 1.50 2.14 22.03
C ASN A 115 2.53 2.21 23.18
N ALA A 116 2.70 3.37 23.76
CA ALA A 116 3.60 3.62 24.88
C ALA A 116 5.06 3.16 24.66
N GLY A 117 5.54 3.29 23.42
CA GLY A 117 6.91 2.95 23.07
C GLY A 117 7.18 1.44 22.98
N SER A 118 6.19 0.63 22.64
CA SER A 118 6.39 -0.81 22.49
C SER A 118 7.47 -1.15 21.46
N ALA A 119 8.51 -1.86 21.90
CA ALA A 119 9.61 -2.29 21.04
C ALA A 119 9.23 -3.45 20.10
N THR A 120 8.12 -4.13 20.35
CA THR A 120 7.71 -5.33 19.60
C THR A 120 6.60 -5.08 18.60
N THR A 121 6.00 -3.89 18.61
CA THR A 121 4.84 -3.56 17.78
C THR A 121 5.17 -2.59 16.66
N ARG A 122 4.38 -2.68 15.59
CA ARG A 122 4.35 -1.74 14.46
C ARG A 122 3.34 -0.64 14.76
N PRO A 123 3.59 0.61 14.34
CA PRO A 123 2.61 1.69 14.39
C PRO A 123 1.33 1.34 13.64
N VAL A 124 0.20 1.66 14.27
CA VAL A 124 -1.12 1.49 13.66
C VAL A 124 -1.30 2.50 12.52
N TRP A 125 -1.83 2.05 11.40
CA TRP A 125 -2.41 2.94 10.40
C TRP A 125 -3.89 3.14 10.72
N ASN A 126 -4.21 4.29 11.27
CA ASN A 126 -5.58 4.70 11.53
C ASN A 126 -6.18 5.29 10.25
N ALA A 127 -6.92 4.47 9.52
CA ALA A 127 -7.63 4.90 8.33
C ALA A 127 -8.75 5.89 8.68
N GLY A 128 -8.87 6.94 7.89
CA GLY A 128 -9.92 7.93 8.03
C GLY A 128 -11.23 7.53 7.37
N THR A 129 -12.01 8.51 6.95
CA THR A 129 -13.26 8.27 6.24
C THR A 129 -12.99 8.16 4.74
N VAL A 130 -13.62 7.18 4.09
CA VAL A 130 -13.57 7.05 2.63
C VAL A 130 -14.31 8.23 1.97
N SER A 131 -13.67 8.91 1.04
CA SER A 131 -14.25 9.99 0.25
C SER A 131 -13.59 10.03 -1.13
N ALA A 132 -14.39 10.25 -2.18
CA ALA A 132 -13.92 10.36 -3.56
C ALA A 132 -12.97 9.21 -3.97
N ALA A 133 -13.34 7.97 -3.67
CA ALA A 133 -12.55 6.76 -3.90
C ALA A 133 -11.15 6.77 -3.25
N SER A 134 -10.96 7.57 -2.21
CA SER A 134 -9.70 7.70 -1.47
C SER A 134 -9.91 7.51 0.03
N LEU A 135 -8.90 6.98 0.70
CA LEU A 135 -8.84 6.70 2.13
C LEU A 135 -7.47 7.11 2.66
N THR A 136 -7.42 8.16 3.45
CA THR A 136 -6.17 8.70 4.02
C THR A 136 -6.12 8.46 5.52
N SER A 137 -4.91 8.40 6.11
CA SER A 137 -4.72 8.37 7.57
C SER A 137 -5.54 9.45 8.27
N SER A 138 -6.28 9.08 9.32
CA SER A 138 -6.93 10.04 10.23
C SER A 138 -5.97 10.62 11.26
N SER A 139 -4.87 9.91 11.51
CA SER A 139 -3.75 10.34 12.35
C SER A 139 -2.44 9.84 11.80
N VAL A 140 -1.36 10.51 12.13
CA VAL A 140 0.00 10.16 11.68
C VAL A 140 0.49 8.94 12.45
N SER A 141 1.05 7.96 11.74
CA SER A 141 1.77 6.82 12.35
C SER A 141 3.21 7.24 12.65
N ILE A 142 3.68 7.07 13.88
CA ILE A 142 4.99 7.57 14.32
C ILE A 142 5.90 6.40 14.71
N PHE A 143 7.06 6.34 14.06
CA PHE A 143 8.17 5.45 14.40
C PHE A 143 9.20 6.24 15.22
N ASP A 144 9.36 5.92 16.50
CA ASP A 144 10.45 6.44 17.32
C ASP A 144 11.68 5.55 17.14
N ILE A 145 12.74 6.09 16.56
CA ILE A 145 13.94 5.33 16.22
C ILE A 145 14.78 5.04 17.46
N THR A 146 14.99 3.76 17.73
CA THR A 146 15.74 3.26 18.90
C THR A 146 17.09 2.64 18.55
N ALA A 147 17.35 2.38 17.28
CA ALA A 147 18.65 1.96 16.78
C ALA A 147 19.02 2.73 15.52
N ALA A 148 20.29 3.12 15.40
CA ALA A 148 20.78 3.72 14.16
C ALA A 148 20.80 2.68 13.03
N GLY A 149 20.52 3.12 11.81
CA GLY A 149 20.54 2.26 10.65
C GLY A 149 20.14 2.95 9.36
N THR A 150 19.90 2.16 8.34
CA THR A 150 19.47 2.65 7.03
C THR A 150 18.16 1.98 6.64
N VAL A 151 17.17 2.79 6.33
CA VAL A 151 15.82 2.39 5.92
C VAL A 151 15.68 2.60 4.42
N LYS A 152 15.20 1.60 3.70
CA LYS A 152 14.98 1.67 2.25
C LYS A 152 13.58 2.13 1.87
N GLY A 153 12.60 1.88 2.74
CA GLY A 153 11.21 2.17 2.43
C GLY A 153 10.27 1.69 3.52
N LEU A 154 9.00 1.56 3.14
CA LEU A 154 7.92 1.15 4.04
C LEU A 154 7.12 0.00 3.45
N PHE A 155 6.38 -0.66 4.32
CA PHE A 155 5.36 -1.62 3.95
C PHE A 155 4.11 -1.44 4.82
N ALA A 156 2.97 -1.84 4.28
CA ALA A 156 1.69 -1.87 4.98
C ALA A 156 1.22 -3.32 5.13
N VAL A 157 0.77 -3.68 6.33
CA VAL A 157 0.28 -5.03 6.66
C VAL A 157 -1.04 -4.95 7.41
N ALA A 158 -1.83 -6.01 7.32
CA ALA A 158 -3.10 -6.12 8.02
C ALA A 158 -3.28 -7.50 8.63
N GLY A 159 -4.08 -7.59 9.69
CA GLY A 159 -4.44 -8.83 10.37
C GLY A 159 -4.18 -8.81 11.86
N THR A 160 -4.73 -9.79 12.57
CA THR A 160 -4.72 -9.84 14.05
C THR A 160 -3.31 -9.84 14.65
N ASN A 161 -2.35 -10.52 14.00
CA ASN A 161 -0.97 -10.62 14.46
C ASN A 161 -0.01 -9.69 13.71
N ALA A 162 -0.52 -8.92 12.75
CA ALA A 162 0.30 -8.02 11.94
C ALA A 162 0.90 -6.86 12.75
N GLN A 163 0.39 -6.61 13.96
CA GLN A 163 0.97 -5.64 14.88
C GLN A 163 2.40 -6.02 15.30
N THR A 164 2.68 -7.30 15.50
CA THR A 164 3.97 -7.76 16.02
C THR A 164 5.03 -7.79 14.92
N LYS A 165 6.23 -7.29 15.24
CA LYS A 165 7.43 -7.36 14.38
C LYS A 165 8.02 -8.79 14.30
N SER A 166 7.19 -9.75 13.98
CA SER A 166 7.59 -11.15 13.80
C SER A 166 6.84 -11.75 12.63
N ASN A 167 7.40 -12.81 12.04
CA ASN A 167 6.69 -13.63 11.07
C ASN A 167 5.63 -14.45 11.78
N ALA A 168 4.51 -13.86 12.07
CA ALA A 168 3.37 -14.62 12.50
C ALA A 168 2.73 -15.29 11.28
N ALA A 169 2.35 -16.54 11.45
CA ALA A 169 1.68 -17.34 10.45
C ALA A 169 0.32 -16.75 10.01
N SER A 170 -0.47 -17.52 9.34
CA SER A 170 -1.76 -17.34 8.71
C SER A 170 -2.69 -16.24 9.26
N GLY A 171 -3.48 -15.63 8.39
CA GLY A 171 -4.48 -14.63 8.75
C GLY A 171 -3.99 -13.18 8.73
N ASN A 172 -2.77 -12.97 8.24
CA ASN A 172 -2.21 -11.64 8.00
C ASN A 172 -1.89 -11.46 6.51
N THR A 173 -1.89 -10.23 6.05
CA THR A 173 -1.69 -9.86 4.65
C THR A 173 -0.64 -8.77 4.55
N LEU A 174 0.34 -8.95 3.67
CA LEU A 174 1.20 -7.87 3.18
C LEU A 174 0.41 -7.11 2.10
N TRP A 175 -0.08 -5.94 2.43
CA TRP A 175 -0.87 -5.13 1.51
C TRP A 175 -0.02 -4.48 0.43
N ALA A 176 1.03 -3.78 0.83
CA ALA A 176 1.82 -2.98 -0.09
C ALA A 176 3.24 -2.78 0.41
N THR A 177 4.14 -2.54 -0.54
CA THR A 177 5.54 -2.18 -0.30
C THR A 177 5.94 -0.95 -1.10
N ALA A 178 6.88 -0.15 -0.61
CA ALA A 178 7.38 1.02 -1.30
C ALA A 178 8.84 1.32 -0.90
N LEU A 179 9.64 1.82 -1.83
CA LEU A 179 10.96 2.38 -1.55
C LEU A 179 10.91 3.90 -1.51
N PHE A 180 11.75 4.52 -0.70
CA PHE A 180 11.93 5.96 -0.76
C PHE A 180 12.42 6.40 -2.14
N SER A 181 11.74 7.37 -2.74
CA SER A 181 12.07 7.89 -4.07
C SER A 181 13.43 8.60 -4.14
N ALA A 182 13.88 9.15 -3.01
CA ALA A 182 15.15 9.84 -2.89
C ALA A 182 16.33 8.91 -2.53
N GLY A 183 16.10 7.59 -2.47
CA GLY A 183 17.09 6.61 -2.04
C GLY A 183 17.03 6.32 -0.54
N ASP A 184 18.02 5.60 -0.05
CA ASP A 184 18.08 5.12 1.33
C ASP A 184 18.13 6.26 2.35
N VAL A 185 17.39 6.12 3.45
CA VAL A 185 17.32 7.10 4.54
C VAL A 185 18.10 6.60 5.74
N THR A 186 19.17 7.31 6.11
CA THR A 186 19.91 7.03 7.34
C THR A 186 19.19 7.64 8.53
N VAL A 187 18.88 6.81 9.52
CA VAL A 187 18.23 7.20 10.76
C VAL A 187 19.18 7.03 11.95
N ALA A 188 19.07 7.92 12.93
CA ALA A 188 19.81 7.88 14.19
C ALA A 188 18.86 7.63 15.37
N ILE A 189 19.42 7.18 16.50
CA ILE A 189 18.65 7.05 17.74
C ILE A 189 18.05 8.40 18.13
N GLY A 190 16.76 8.43 18.44
CA GLY A 190 16.00 9.62 18.79
C GLY A 190 15.38 10.35 17.57
N ASP A 191 15.62 9.88 16.36
CA ASP A 191 14.85 10.35 15.19
C ASP A 191 13.41 9.86 15.27
N GLN A 192 12.51 10.58 14.57
CA GLN A 192 11.14 10.14 14.33
C GLN A 192 10.89 10.10 12.81
N LEU A 193 10.24 9.02 12.35
CA LEU A 193 9.60 8.99 11.04
C LEU A 193 8.08 9.07 11.25
N LYS A 194 7.47 10.14 10.74
CA LYS A 194 6.04 10.40 10.82
C LYS A 194 5.41 10.13 9.48
N VAL A 195 4.48 9.18 9.44
CA VAL A 195 3.95 8.63 8.20
C VAL A 195 2.47 8.88 8.06
N THR A 196 2.09 9.48 6.94
CA THR A 196 0.72 9.51 6.42
C THR A 196 0.64 8.58 5.22
N TYR A 197 -0.38 7.72 5.18
CA TYR A 197 -0.62 6.80 4.09
C TYR A 197 -2.01 7.02 3.50
N THR A 198 -2.08 7.09 2.18
CA THR A 198 -3.32 7.23 1.42
C THR A 198 -3.46 6.06 0.47
N VAL A 199 -4.65 5.47 0.40
CA VAL A 199 -5.04 4.47 -0.60
C VAL A 199 -6.12 5.07 -1.48
N THR A 200 -5.99 4.92 -2.78
CA THR A 200 -6.95 5.42 -3.77
C THR A 200 -7.31 4.29 -4.74
N MET A 201 -8.57 4.22 -5.13
CA MET A 201 -9.00 3.41 -6.27
C MET A 201 -8.90 4.29 -7.50
N ALA A 202 -7.78 4.19 -8.23
CA ALA A 202 -7.58 4.92 -9.47
C ALA A 202 -8.42 4.32 -10.60
N SER A 203 -8.89 5.18 -11.48
CA SER A 203 -9.62 4.85 -12.71
C SER A 203 -8.79 5.20 -13.93
#